data_e87ca493f3ce6283539855c8a2d4f6b8
#
_entry.id   e87ca493f3ce6283539855c8a2d4f6b8
#
_cell.length_a   1.000
_cell.length_b   1.000
_cell.length_c   1.000
_cell.angle_alpha   90.00
_cell.angle_beta   90.00
_cell.angle_gamma   90.00
#
_symmetry.space_group_name_H-M   'P 1'
#
loop_
_entity.id
_entity.type
_entity.pdbx_description
1 polymer ?
#
loop_
_entity_poly.entity_id
_entity_poly.type
_entity_poly.pdbx_seq_one_letter_code
_entity_poly.pdbx_strand_id
1 'polypeptide(L)'
;MDIGQLRGLLLDLDCMTALRHTLRNRAMAALVDLCRACAKDNADEAALTAAYCRVYDAWLDAAAHGRGGFAREALEAVLFEESPAALLCARMDVLPYSLTNALANDLDALGRLTAIEPAMFLLLCERAGMSGQTAARLPVWEPTLGSEMGDPRLSKMMLSREGVTMTAAFFRKQGTGLFARCPGSTWVGESEKYPLGLRGIREPDPIRLEDMVLYERERGALVENTRRLLDGRQACNILLYGDKGTGKSATVKALLSSFWLEGLRIVEVPLAQLTNLPTIFSILREQPGKFIVFVDDLAFNDSCPEYTALKTVLEGGLEARPSNVVVYATSNRRNIVRQRFSERQDDVNERDTLEEKFSLADRFDLRLT
;
A
#
# COMPACT_ATOMS: atom_id res chain seq x y z
N MET A 1 15.84 -19.88 26.71
CA MET A 1 16.35 -18.50 26.90
C MET A 1 16.53 -18.24 28.40
N ASP A 2 17.64 -17.64 28.79
CA ASP A 2 17.88 -17.18 30.16
C ASP A 2 17.81 -15.64 30.21
N ILE A 3 17.89 -15.04 31.43
CA ILE A 3 17.81 -13.59 31.63
C ILE A 3 18.98 -12.85 30.95
N GLY A 4 20.18 -13.47 30.89
CA GLY A 4 21.33 -12.86 30.21
C GLY A 4 21.13 -12.79 28.71
N GLN A 5 20.59 -13.85 28.10
CA GLN A 5 20.21 -13.89 26.70
C GLN A 5 19.08 -12.88 26.38
N LEU A 6 18.11 -12.72 27.31
CA LEU A 6 17.04 -11.73 27.19
C LEU A 6 17.58 -10.31 27.21
N ARG A 7 18.51 -10.01 28.13
CA ARG A 7 19.16 -8.67 28.17
C ARG A 7 19.97 -8.40 26.91
N GLY A 8 20.63 -9.42 26.34
CA GLY A 8 21.29 -9.29 25.04
C GLY A 8 20.32 -8.96 23.92
N LEU A 9 19.19 -9.65 23.84
CA LEU A 9 18.14 -9.35 22.85
C LEU A 9 17.58 -7.94 23.00
N LEU A 10 17.32 -7.49 24.23
CA LEU A 10 16.84 -6.13 24.50
C LEU A 10 17.84 -5.08 24.04
N LEU A 11 19.16 -5.31 24.23
CA LEU A 11 20.19 -4.41 23.71
C LEU A 11 20.15 -4.33 22.19
N ASP A 12 19.98 -5.48 21.49
CA ASP A 12 19.87 -5.49 20.04
C ASP A 12 18.62 -4.75 19.54
N LEU A 13 17.47 -4.90 20.22
CA LEU A 13 16.25 -4.15 19.93
C LEU A 13 16.42 -2.64 20.16
N ASP A 14 17.13 -2.24 21.24
CA ASP A 14 17.42 -0.83 21.50
C ASP A 14 18.39 -0.23 20.46
N CYS A 15 19.26 -1.07 19.85
CA CYS A 15 20.16 -0.69 18.77
C CYS A 15 19.50 -0.67 17.38
N MET A 16 18.23 -1.05 17.25
CA MET A 16 17.52 -0.97 15.95
C MET A 16 17.48 0.46 15.43
N THR A 17 17.71 0.60 14.13
CA THR A 17 17.80 1.92 13.45
C THR A 17 16.91 2.01 12.21
N ALA A 18 17.02 1.08 11.28
CA ALA A 18 16.33 1.10 10.00
C ALA A 18 14.82 0.79 10.15
N LEU A 19 14.48 -0.17 11.02
CA LEU A 19 13.13 -0.66 11.24
C LEU A 19 12.61 -0.34 12.66
N ARG A 20 13.19 0.63 13.35
CA ARG A 20 12.83 0.99 14.73
C ARG A 20 11.33 1.34 14.90
N HIS A 21 10.68 1.84 13.86
CA HIS A 21 9.25 2.15 13.86
C HIS A 21 8.39 0.92 14.19
N THR A 22 8.81 -0.28 13.80
CA THR A 22 8.09 -1.53 14.07
C THR A 22 7.88 -1.79 15.56
N LEU A 23 8.79 -1.32 16.42
CA LEU A 23 8.66 -1.44 17.87
C LEU A 23 7.52 -0.58 18.47
N ARG A 24 6.93 0.33 17.67
CA ARG A 24 5.74 1.11 18.07
C ARG A 24 4.43 0.38 17.77
N ASN A 25 4.48 -0.68 16.97
CA ASN A 25 3.33 -1.56 16.76
C ASN A 25 2.86 -2.11 18.12
N ARG A 26 1.55 -2.14 18.35
CA ARG A 26 0.95 -2.55 19.63
C ARG A 26 1.47 -3.88 20.14
N ALA A 27 1.55 -4.88 19.25
CA ALA A 27 1.99 -6.21 19.60
C ALA A 27 3.49 -6.25 19.92
N MET A 28 4.32 -5.59 19.11
CA MET A 28 5.76 -5.52 19.33
C MET A 28 6.10 -4.74 20.61
N ALA A 29 5.42 -3.61 20.86
CA ALA A 29 5.58 -2.82 22.08
C ALA A 29 5.25 -3.65 23.33
N ALA A 30 4.13 -4.38 23.31
CA ALA A 30 3.73 -5.25 24.42
C ALA A 30 4.78 -6.35 24.70
N LEU A 31 5.32 -7.01 23.64
CA LEU A 31 6.37 -8.00 23.79
C LEU A 31 7.65 -7.42 24.37
N VAL A 32 8.10 -6.28 23.88
CA VAL A 32 9.32 -5.60 24.38
C VAL A 32 9.14 -5.17 25.84
N ASP A 33 7.96 -4.65 26.19
CA ASP A 33 7.66 -4.25 27.58
C ASP A 33 7.65 -5.45 28.52
N LEU A 34 7.11 -6.60 28.11
CA LEU A 34 7.18 -7.83 28.89
C LEU A 34 8.63 -8.30 29.05
N CYS A 35 9.41 -8.31 27.96
CA CYS A 35 10.84 -8.66 28.03
C CYS A 35 11.61 -7.73 28.98
N ARG A 36 11.35 -6.42 28.93
CA ARG A 36 11.95 -5.44 29.84
C ARG A 36 11.54 -5.64 31.30
N ALA A 37 10.28 -6.02 31.54
CA ALA A 37 9.81 -6.35 32.89
C ALA A 37 10.52 -7.59 33.43
N CYS A 38 10.66 -8.66 32.63
CA CYS A 38 11.36 -9.89 33.00
C CYS A 38 12.87 -9.71 33.18
N ALA A 39 13.48 -8.72 32.54
CA ALA A 39 14.92 -8.46 32.63
C ALA A 39 15.34 -7.63 33.86
N LYS A 40 14.38 -7.09 34.63
CA LYS A 40 14.63 -6.31 35.84
C LYS A 40 15.03 -7.25 37.00
N ASP A 41 16.00 -6.80 37.76
CA ASP A 41 16.30 -7.46 39.04
C ASP A 41 15.19 -7.13 40.05
N ASN A 42 14.63 -8.13 40.72
CA ASN A 42 13.49 -8.00 41.66
C ASN A 42 12.25 -7.32 41.02
N ALA A 43 11.79 -7.89 39.91
CA ALA A 43 10.58 -7.38 39.25
C ALA A 43 9.36 -7.54 40.17
N ASP A 44 8.47 -6.53 40.14
CA ASP A 44 7.20 -6.57 40.86
C ASP A 44 6.24 -7.56 40.17
N GLU A 45 5.66 -8.47 40.95
CA GLU A 45 4.73 -9.50 40.43
C GLU A 45 3.50 -8.89 39.73
N ALA A 46 2.96 -7.78 40.27
CA ALA A 46 1.82 -7.11 39.66
C ALA A 46 2.20 -6.48 38.32
N ALA A 47 3.40 -5.90 38.21
CA ALA A 47 3.91 -5.35 36.96
C ALA A 47 4.16 -6.42 35.89
N LEU A 48 4.71 -7.57 36.28
CA LEU A 48 4.90 -8.75 35.39
C LEU A 48 3.56 -9.26 34.88
N THR A 49 2.59 -9.44 35.79
CA THR A 49 1.24 -9.90 35.44
C THR A 49 0.57 -8.95 34.47
N ALA A 50 0.62 -7.65 34.73
CA ALA A 50 0.04 -6.62 33.85
C ALA A 50 0.72 -6.61 32.47
N ALA A 51 2.04 -6.77 32.42
CA ALA A 51 2.77 -6.82 31.14
C ALA A 51 2.38 -8.07 30.34
N TYR A 52 2.29 -9.24 30.99
CA TYR A 52 1.85 -10.49 30.35
C TYR A 52 0.43 -10.38 29.79
N CYS A 53 -0.51 -9.84 30.58
CA CYS A 53 -1.90 -9.65 30.13
C CYS A 53 -1.99 -8.72 28.91
N ARG A 54 -1.15 -7.67 28.82
CA ARG A 54 -1.09 -6.82 27.62
C ARG A 54 -0.60 -7.58 26.39
N VAL A 55 0.35 -8.48 26.54
CA VAL A 55 0.80 -9.33 25.43
C VAL A 55 -0.31 -10.26 24.96
N TYR A 56 -1.01 -10.90 25.91
CA TYR A 56 -2.15 -11.77 25.57
C TYR A 56 -3.27 -11.02 24.88
N ASP A 57 -3.62 -9.82 25.34
CA ASP A 57 -4.63 -8.96 24.71
C ASP A 57 -4.21 -8.53 23.30
N ALA A 58 -2.94 -8.17 23.09
CA ALA A 58 -2.42 -7.85 21.76
C ALA A 58 -2.44 -9.06 20.80
N TRP A 59 -2.17 -10.26 21.33
CA TRP A 59 -2.28 -11.48 20.56
C TRP A 59 -3.75 -11.80 20.19
N LEU A 60 -4.70 -11.63 21.12
CA LEU A 60 -6.13 -11.80 20.82
C LEU A 60 -6.60 -10.85 19.71
N ASP A 61 -6.18 -9.59 19.76
CA ASP A 61 -6.50 -8.62 18.71
C ASP A 61 -5.94 -9.05 17.36
N ALA A 62 -4.68 -9.50 17.31
CA ALA A 62 -4.06 -10.03 16.09
C ALA A 62 -4.80 -11.27 15.55
N ALA A 63 -5.17 -12.20 16.42
CA ALA A 63 -5.89 -13.41 16.06
C ALA A 63 -7.30 -13.11 15.53
N ALA A 64 -8.03 -12.20 16.18
CA ALA A 64 -9.37 -11.78 15.78
C ALA A 64 -9.39 -11.15 14.36
N HIS A 65 -8.28 -10.55 13.94
CA HIS A 65 -8.13 -9.96 12.60
C HIS A 65 -7.43 -10.88 11.60
N GLY A 66 -7.30 -12.17 11.88
CA GLY A 66 -6.69 -13.17 11.00
C GLY A 66 -5.17 -12.98 10.79
N ARG A 67 -4.51 -12.20 11.66
CA ARG A 67 -3.08 -11.87 11.57
C ARG A 67 -2.18 -12.84 12.33
N GLY A 68 -2.72 -13.87 12.89
CA GLY A 68 -2.16 -14.89 13.79
C GLY A 68 -0.65 -14.93 13.95
N GLY A 69 -0.19 -14.68 15.19
CA GLY A 69 1.19 -14.80 15.61
C GLY A 69 2.03 -13.51 15.47
N PHE A 70 2.91 -13.32 16.46
CA PHE A 70 3.76 -12.13 16.54
C PHE A 70 4.76 -11.98 15.40
N ALA A 71 5.22 -13.09 14.82
CA ALA A 71 6.13 -13.05 13.66
C ALA A 71 5.45 -12.41 12.44
N ARG A 72 4.17 -12.66 12.24
CA ARG A 72 3.40 -12.05 11.17
C ARG A 72 3.13 -10.58 11.45
N GLU A 73 2.75 -10.23 12.69
CA GLU A 73 2.58 -8.83 13.09
C GLU A 73 3.86 -8.01 12.88
N ALA A 74 5.02 -8.55 13.26
CA ALA A 74 6.30 -7.91 13.01
C ALA A 74 6.57 -7.75 11.51
N LEU A 75 6.33 -8.80 10.72
CA LEU A 75 6.53 -8.76 9.28
C LEU A 75 5.58 -7.76 8.60
N GLU A 76 4.31 -7.70 9.00
CA GLU A 76 3.37 -6.71 8.49
C GLU A 76 3.81 -5.29 8.84
N ALA A 77 4.31 -5.05 10.05
CA ALA A 77 4.85 -3.75 10.42
C ALA A 77 6.09 -3.39 9.56
N VAL A 78 6.99 -4.35 9.31
CA VAL A 78 8.14 -4.15 8.42
C VAL A 78 7.71 -3.80 7.00
N LEU A 79 6.77 -4.57 6.41
CA LEU A 79 6.46 -4.48 4.98
C LEU A 79 5.46 -3.37 4.63
N PHE A 80 4.54 -3.05 5.55
CA PHE A 80 3.39 -2.19 5.26
C PHE A 80 3.34 -0.88 6.04
N GLU A 81 4.30 -0.64 6.92
CA GLU A 81 4.46 0.68 7.52
C GLU A 81 5.50 1.49 6.74
N GLU A 82 5.23 2.77 6.54
CA GLU A 82 6.14 3.63 5.82
C GLU A 82 7.35 3.98 6.68
N SER A 83 8.54 3.84 6.09
CA SER A 83 9.78 4.23 6.76
C SER A 83 10.81 4.74 5.75
N PRO A 84 11.76 5.60 6.17
CA PRO A 84 12.83 6.06 5.29
C PRO A 84 13.66 4.90 4.71
N ALA A 85 13.89 3.85 5.50
CA ALA A 85 14.61 2.66 5.04
C ALA A 85 13.86 1.91 3.94
N ALA A 86 12.54 1.73 4.09
CA ALA A 86 11.69 1.12 3.08
C ALA A 86 11.69 1.91 1.77
N LEU A 87 11.57 3.25 1.84
CA LEU A 87 11.64 4.13 0.67
C LEU A 87 13.00 4.04 -0.04
N LEU A 88 14.11 4.01 0.70
CA LEU A 88 15.44 3.82 0.13
C LEU A 88 15.57 2.46 -0.56
N CYS A 89 15.11 1.38 0.09
CA CYS A 89 15.11 0.04 -0.50
C CYS A 89 14.30 -0.03 -1.81
N ALA A 90 13.18 0.69 -1.85
CA ALA A 90 12.31 0.72 -3.01
C ALA A 90 12.90 1.49 -4.22
N ARG A 91 13.76 2.49 -3.96
CA ARG A 91 14.35 3.37 -4.98
C ARG A 91 15.74 2.92 -5.47
N MET A 92 16.43 2.08 -4.70
CA MET A 92 17.83 1.72 -4.98
C MET A 92 17.92 0.29 -5.52
N ASP A 93 18.60 0.11 -6.65
CA ASP A 93 18.88 -1.23 -7.19
C ASP A 93 19.92 -1.97 -6.34
N VAL A 94 20.92 -1.26 -5.85
CA VAL A 94 21.96 -1.79 -4.97
C VAL A 94 21.96 -0.99 -3.67
N LEU A 95 21.73 -1.71 -2.55
CA LEU A 95 21.73 -1.07 -1.24
C LEU A 95 23.15 -0.80 -0.74
N PRO A 96 23.39 0.36 -0.10
CA PRO A 96 24.64 0.61 0.60
C PRO A 96 24.87 -0.42 1.72
N TYR A 97 26.13 -0.76 1.95
CA TYR A 97 26.50 -1.73 3.01
C TYR A 97 25.93 -1.34 4.38
N SER A 98 25.98 -0.06 4.73
CA SER A 98 25.44 0.44 6.01
C SER A 98 23.94 0.15 6.17
N LEU A 99 23.13 0.38 5.13
CA LEU A 99 21.70 0.11 5.16
C LEU A 99 21.43 -1.41 5.15
N THR A 100 22.16 -2.18 4.35
CA THR A 100 22.06 -3.65 4.32
C THR A 100 22.35 -4.24 5.70
N ASN A 101 23.41 -3.77 6.36
CA ASN A 101 23.79 -4.25 7.68
C ASN A 101 22.78 -3.83 8.77
N ALA A 102 22.28 -2.59 8.72
CA ALA A 102 21.25 -2.12 9.63
C ALA A 102 19.96 -2.96 9.51
N LEU A 103 19.48 -3.19 8.27
CA LEU A 103 18.32 -4.04 8.01
C LEU A 103 18.53 -5.48 8.49
N ALA A 104 19.73 -6.06 8.24
CA ALA A 104 20.04 -7.43 8.68
C ALA A 104 19.99 -7.58 10.20
N ASN A 105 20.54 -6.60 10.92
CA ASN A 105 20.51 -6.62 12.39
C ASN A 105 19.08 -6.43 12.92
N ASP A 106 18.33 -5.49 12.35
CA ASP A 106 16.97 -5.20 12.81
C ASP A 106 16.00 -6.36 12.53
N LEU A 107 16.09 -6.98 11.34
CA LEU A 107 15.28 -8.17 11.00
C LEU A 107 15.62 -9.35 11.91
N ASP A 108 16.90 -9.60 12.18
CA ASP A 108 17.35 -10.65 13.10
C ASP A 108 16.83 -10.44 14.53
N ALA A 109 16.91 -9.21 15.05
CA ALA A 109 16.41 -8.86 16.36
C ALA A 109 14.89 -9.09 16.48
N LEU A 110 14.11 -8.66 15.47
CA LEU A 110 12.67 -8.93 15.40
C LEU A 110 12.36 -10.43 15.29
N GLY A 111 13.12 -11.15 14.48
CA GLY A 111 12.96 -12.61 14.34
C GLY A 111 13.20 -13.34 15.66
N ARG A 112 14.27 -12.98 16.40
CA ARG A 112 14.55 -13.58 17.73
C ARG A 112 13.49 -13.22 18.76
N LEU A 113 12.98 -11.98 18.77
CA LEU A 113 11.90 -11.57 19.66
C LEU A 113 10.64 -12.40 19.42
N THR A 114 10.23 -12.50 18.15
CA THR A 114 8.99 -13.18 17.78
C THR A 114 9.08 -14.72 17.78
N ALA A 115 10.27 -15.25 17.85
CA ALA A 115 10.51 -16.70 17.99
C ALA A 115 10.44 -17.21 19.44
N ILE A 116 10.28 -16.30 20.43
CA ILE A 116 10.10 -16.72 21.83
C ILE A 116 8.73 -17.37 21.97
N GLU A 117 8.73 -18.64 22.37
CA GLU A 117 7.50 -19.40 22.57
C GLU A 117 6.68 -18.85 23.76
N PRO A 118 5.36 -18.92 23.73
CA PRO A 118 4.47 -18.43 24.79
C PRO A 118 4.79 -19.00 26.17
N ALA A 119 5.05 -20.32 26.27
CA ALA A 119 5.41 -20.96 27.51
C ALA A 119 6.74 -20.44 28.08
N MET A 120 7.67 -19.98 27.22
CA MET A 120 8.92 -19.39 27.65
C MET A 120 8.73 -18.04 28.34
N PHE A 121 7.73 -17.25 27.91
CA PHE A 121 7.41 -15.98 28.60
C PHE A 121 6.91 -16.20 30.02
N LEU A 122 6.07 -17.23 30.28
CA LEU A 122 5.68 -17.58 31.65
C LEU A 122 6.88 -17.97 32.49
N LEU A 123 7.77 -18.82 31.96
CA LEU A 123 8.99 -19.22 32.65
C LEU A 123 9.91 -18.03 32.94
N LEU A 124 10.01 -17.06 32.04
CA LEU A 124 10.77 -15.83 32.26
C LEU A 124 10.14 -14.98 33.35
N CYS A 125 8.80 -14.88 33.41
CA CYS A 125 8.08 -14.17 34.48
C CYS A 125 8.31 -14.83 35.85
N GLU A 126 8.26 -16.17 35.93
CA GLU A 126 8.55 -16.91 37.18
C GLU A 126 9.99 -16.66 37.65
N ARG A 127 10.96 -16.71 36.73
CA ARG A 127 12.37 -16.43 37.06
C ARG A 127 12.60 -14.98 37.47
N ALA A 128 11.76 -14.04 37.00
CA ALA A 128 11.82 -12.63 37.35
C ALA A 128 11.13 -12.31 38.69
N GLY A 129 10.40 -13.26 39.31
CA GLY A 129 9.76 -13.08 40.61
C GLY A 129 8.24 -13.31 40.64
N MET A 130 7.62 -13.76 39.55
CA MET A 130 6.21 -14.14 39.56
C MET A 130 6.02 -15.46 40.32
N SER A 131 5.02 -15.53 41.20
CA SER A 131 4.70 -16.78 41.92
C SER A 131 4.10 -17.82 40.95
N GLY A 132 4.39 -19.11 41.18
CA GLY A 132 3.80 -20.20 40.39
C GLY A 132 2.27 -20.25 40.50
N GLN A 133 1.68 -19.73 41.58
CA GLN A 133 0.22 -19.62 41.70
C GLN A 133 -0.36 -18.58 40.74
N THR A 134 0.32 -17.45 40.55
CA THR A 134 -0.07 -16.43 39.59
C THR A 134 0.14 -16.92 38.15
N ALA A 135 1.29 -17.51 37.86
CA ALA A 135 1.62 -18.09 36.55
C ALA A 135 0.59 -19.12 36.09
N ALA A 136 0.14 -20.00 37.00
CA ALA A 136 -0.86 -21.04 36.72
C ALA A 136 -2.27 -20.49 36.38
N ARG A 137 -2.55 -19.20 36.67
CA ARG A 137 -3.82 -18.55 36.33
C ARG A 137 -3.77 -17.82 35.00
N LEU A 138 -2.57 -17.60 34.45
CA LEU A 138 -2.41 -16.87 33.19
C LEU A 138 -2.60 -17.82 31.99
N PRO A 139 -3.36 -17.40 30.98
CA PRO A 139 -3.54 -18.21 29.78
C PRO A 139 -2.26 -18.21 28.94
N VAL A 140 -2.02 -19.33 28.26
CA VAL A 140 -0.97 -19.41 27.23
C VAL A 140 -1.62 -19.22 25.88
N TRP A 141 -1.07 -18.34 25.05
CA TRP A 141 -1.60 -18.13 23.69
C TRP A 141 -1.06 -19.19 22.73
N GLU A 142 -1.83 -19.47 21.69
CA GLU A 142 -1.45 -20.41 20.63
C GLU A 142 -0.83 -19.62 19.46
N PRO A 143 0.44 -19.86 19.11
CA PRO A 143 1.15 -19.08 18.08
C PRO A 143 0.49 -19.11 16.69
N THR A 144 -0.33 -20.12 16.41
CA THR A 144 -0.93 -20.38 15.10
C THR A 144 -2.42 -20.03 15.01
N LEU A 145 -3.05 -19.62 16.10
CA LEU A 145 -4.48 -19.26 16.06
C LEU A 145 -4.71 -18.08 15.12
N GLY A 146 -5.61 -18.22 14.18
CA GLY A 146 -5.93 -17.17 13.18
C GLY A 146 -4.92 -17.08 12.02
N SER A 147 -3.99 -18.02 11.87
CA SER A 147 -2.96 -18.01 10.82
C SER A 147 -3.39 -18.67 9.50
N GLU A 148 -4.68 -18.64 9.17
CA GLU A 148 -5.20 -19.25 7.92
C GLU A 148 -4.63 -18.61 6.63
N MET A 149 -4.02 -17.45 6.71
CA MET A 149 -3.46 -16.74 5.55
C MET A 149 -1.96 -16.43 5.73
N GLY A 150 -1.11 -17.36 5.35
CA GLY A 150 0.33 -17.13 5.19
C GLY A 150 1.19 -18.30 5.71
N ASP A 151 2.28 -18.58 5.00
CA ASP A 151 3.26 -19.60 5.42
C ASP A 151 4.12 -19.06 6.58
N PRO A 152 4.07 -19.65 7.78
CA PRO A 152 4.92 -19.25 8.91
C PRO A 152 6.41 -19.30 8.59
N ARG A 153 6.82 -20.15 7.63
CA ARG A 153 8.20 -20.25 7.16
C ARG A 153 8.66 -18.98 6.47
N LEU A 154 7.75 -18.30 5.74
CA LEU A 154 8.05 -17.04 5.07
C LEU A 154 8.38 -15.95 6.09
N SER A 155 7.56 -15.80 7.14
CA SER A 155 7.82 -14.80 8.20
C SER A 155 9.16 -15.07 8.88
N LYS A 156 9.45 -16.32 9.20
CA LYS A 156 10.73 -16.70 9.80
C LYS A 156 11.94 -16.42 8.90
N MET A 157 11.80 -16.68 7.59
CA MET A 157 12.87 -16.44 6.62
C MET A 157 13.08 -14.94 6.41
N MET A 158 12.01 -14.15 6.29
CA MET A 158 12.12 -12.71 6.11
C MET A 158 12.60 -11.98 7.36
N LEU A 159 12.23 -12.43 8.56
CA LEU A 159 12.71 -11.90 9.84
C LEU A 159 14.05 -12.59 10.24
N SER A 160 15.02 -12.55 9.34
CA SER A 160 16.37 -13.05 9.55
C SER A 160 17.39 -12.15 8.83
N ARG A 161 18.67 -12.35 9.10
CA ARG A 161 19.74 -11.60 8.41
C ARG A 161 19.72 -11.81 6.89
N GLU A 162 19.33 -12.98 6.43
CA GLU A 162 19.20 -13.33 5.02
C GLU A 162 17.96 -12.73 4.37
N GLY A 163 16.96 -12.34 5.16
CA GLY A 163 15.71 -11.75 4.71
C GLY A 163 15.84 -10.37 4.05
N VAL A 164 16.97 -9.67 4.18
CA VAL A 164 17.19 -8.33 3.62
C VAL A 164 16.93 -8.28 2.12
N THR A 165 17.43 -9.26 1.36
CA THR A 165 17.26 -9.32 -0.10
C THR A 165 15.79 -9.44 -0.48
N MET A 166 15.02 -10.28 0.23
CA MET A 166 13.58 -10.45 -0.01
C MET A 166 12.80 -9.20 0.37
N THR A 167 13.12 -8.60 1.52
CA THR A 167 12.49 -7.35 1.99
C THR A 167 12.74 -6.21 1.02
N ALA A 168 13.97 -6.04 0.54
CA ALA A 168 14.31 -5.03 -0.46
C ALA A 168 13.62 -5.29 -1.81
N ALA A 169 13.56 -6.55 -2.25
CA ALA A 169 12.84 -6.92 -3.48
C ALA A 169 11.33 -6.66 -3.36
N PHE A 170 10.75 -6.92 -2.18
CA PHE A 170 9.36 -6.58 -1.91
C PHE A 170 9.12 -5.07 -2.05
N PHE A 171 9.91 -4.22 -1.41
CA PHE A 171 9.74 -2.77 -1.48
C PHE A 171 9.91 -2.23 -2.90
N ARG A 172 10.89 -2.72 -3.67
CA ARG A 172 11.05 -2.33 -5.07
C ARG A 172 9.84 -2.66 -5.94
N LYS A 173 9.21 -3.81 -5.68
CA LYS A 173 8.10 -4.30 -6.49
C LYS A 173 6.75 -3.79 -6.03
N GLN A 174 6.50 -3.81 -4.71
CA GLN A 174 5.18 -3.51 -4.15
C GLN A 174 5.05 -2.08 -3.60
N GLY A 175 6.16 -1.34 -3.50
CA GLY A 175 6.17 -0.03 -2.86
C GLY A 175 6.18 -0.12 -1.35
N THR A 176 5.75 0.96 -0.69
CA THR A 176 5.78 1.13 0.77
C THR A 176 4.43 1.62 1.29
N GLY A 177 4.19 1.46 2.58
CA GLY A 177 3.04 2.05 3.26
C GLY A 177 1.69 1.67 2.66
N LEU A 178 0.87 2.67 2.37
CA LEU A 178 -0.46 2.51 1.78
C LEU A 178 -0.42 1.70 0.48
N PHE A 179 0.54 1.99 -0.40
CA PHE A 179 0.64 1.38 -1.72
C PHE A 179 1.13 -0.07 -1.67
N ALA A 180 1.94 -0.43 -0.67
CA ALA A 180 2.30 -1.84 -0.45
C ALA A 180 1.12 -2.67 0.04
N ARG A 181 0.25 -2.08 0.87
CA ARG A 181 -0.89 -2.74 1.51
C ARG A 181 -2.13 -2.81 0.63
N CYS A 182 -2.35 -1.79 -0.22
CA CYS A 182 -3.60 -1.60 -0.98
C CYS A 182 -3.31 -1.60 -2.48
N PRO A 183 -3.86 -2.56 -3.24
CA PRO A 183 -3.76 -2.56 -4.70
C PRO A 183 -4.37 -1.31 -5.34
N GLY A 184 -5.50 -0.84 -4.81
CA GLY A 184 -6.21 0.35 -5.26
C GLY A 184 -6.36 1.39 -4.18
N SER A 185 -6.64 2.62 -4.58
CA SER A 185 -7.03 3.71 -3.68
C SER A 185 -7.97 4.68 -4.38
N THR A 186 -8.72 5.46 -3.58
CA THR A 186 -9.56 6.54 -4.07
C THR A 186 -9.08 7.84 -3.46
N TRP A 187 -9.00 8.90 -4.26
CA TRP A 187 -8.73 10.24 -3.77
C TRP A 187 -9.94 10.78 -3.00
N VAL A 188 -9.72 11.18 -1.75
CA VAL A 188 -10.76 11.71 -0.85
C VAL A 188 -10.39 13.08 -0.27
N GLY A 189 -9.21 13.61 -0.64
CA GLY A 189 -8.64 14.81 -0.07
C GLY A 189 -7.90 14.57 1.24
N GLU A 190 -6.94 15.44 1.54
CA GLU A 190 -6.11 15.35 2.74
C GLU A 190 -6.95 15.61 4.01
N SER A 191 -6.71 14.80 5.03
CA SER A 191 -7.33 14.91 6.35
C SER A 191 -6.48 14.18 7.40
N GLU A 192 -6.78 14.34 8.69
CA GLU A 192 -6.11 13.57 9.75
C GLU A 192 -6.20 12.05 9.51
N LYS A 193 -7.33 11.58 9.01
CA LYS A 193 -7.56 10.16 8.70
C LYS A 193 -6.83 9.69 7.44
N TYR A 194 -6.65 10.58 6.49
CA TYR A 194 -6.02 10.31 5.20
C TYR A 194 -4.95 11.37 4.89
N PRO A 195 -3.77 11.27 5.52
CA PRO A 195 -2.71 12.29 5.39
C PRO A 195 -2.21 12.47 3.94
N LEU A 196 -2.25 11.40 3.15
CA LEU A 196 -1.92 11.45 1.71
C LEU A 196 -3.13 11.79 0.82
N GLY A 197 -4.29 12.13 1.41
CA GLY A 197 -5.52 12.34 0.65
C GLY A 197 -6.10 11.06 0.02
N LEU A 198 -5.53 9.89 0.29
CA LEU A 198 -5.87 8.62 -0.35
C LEU A 198 -6.50 7.64 0.65
N ARG A 199 -7.67 7.13 0.31
CA ARG A 199 -8.30 6.01 1.00
C ARG A 199 -7.93 4.71 0.29
N GLY A 200 -7.18 3.83 0.96
CA GLY A 200 -6.78 2.53 0.43
C GLY A 200 -7.94 1.55 0.29
N ILE A 201 -7.90 0.76 -0.78
CA ILE A 201 -8.83 -0.34 -1.08
C ILE A 201 -8.01 -1.64 -1.02
N ARG A 202 -8.22 -2.44 0.04
CA ARG A 202 -7.51 -3.73 0.23
C ARG A 202 -8.07 -4.83 -0.65
N GLU A 203 -9.38 -4.85 -0.81
CA GLU A 203 -10.12 -5.84 -1.57
C GLU A 203 -10.84 -5.14 -2.72
N PRO A 204 -10.15 -4.91 -3.85
CA PRO A 204 -10.79 -4.37 -5.04
C PRO A 204 -11.75 -5.39 -5.65
N ASP A 205 -12.61 -4.91 -6.56
CA ASP A 205 -13.52 -5.75 -7.33
C ASP A 205 -12.74 -6.91 -7.99
N PRO A 206 -13.12 -8.18 -7.78
CA PRO A 206 -12.38 -9.35 -8.24
C PRO A 206 -12.48 -9.63 -9.74
N ILE A 207 -12.95 -8.68 -10.54
CA ILE A 207 -13.08 -8.80 -12.00
C ILE A 207 -11.73 -9.18 -12.61
N ARG A 208 -11.73 -10.16 -13.51
CA ARG A 208 -10.55 -10.62 -14.26
C ARG A 208 -10.66 -10.27 -15.75
N LEU A 209 -9.54 -10.07 -16.39
CA LEU A 209 -9.50 -9.86 -17.85
C LEU A 209 -10.03 -11.06 -18.63
N GLU A 210 -9.88 -12.26 -18.08
CA GLU A 210 -10.32 -13.54 -18.66
C GLU A 210 -11.86 -13.68 -18.66
N ASP A 211 -12.54 -13.03 -17.69
CA ASP A 211 -14.01 -13.07 -17.58
C ASP A 211 -14.71 -12.16 -18.60
N MET A 212 -13.95 -11.38 -19.36
CA MET A 212 -14.46 -10.40 -20.30
C MET A 212 -14.61 -11.00 -21.70
N VAL A 213 -15.83 -10.94 -22.23
CA VAL A 213 -16.22 -11.55 -23.50
C VAL A 213 -16.15 -10.51 -24.56
N LEU A 214 -15.69 -9.96 -25.32
CA LEU A 214 -15.68 -8.93 -26.36
C LEU A 214 -14.52 -7.93 -26.22
N TYR A 215 -14.31 -7.15 -27.27
CA TYR A 215 -13.31 -6.08 -27.31
C TYR A 215 -11.86 -6.56 -27.12
N GLU A 216 -11.50 -7.70 -27.70
CA GLU A 216 -10.16 -8.30 -27.55
C GLU A 216 -9.04 -7.39 -28.02
N ARG A 217 -9.26 -6.64 -29.11
CA ARG A 217 -8.27 -5.71 -29.66
C ARG A 217 -8.02 -4.54 -28.71
N GLU A 218 -9.08 -3.92 -28.23
CA GLU A 218 -9.03 -2.78 -27.30
C GLU A 218 -8.42 -3.20 -25.96
N ARG A 219 -8.82 -4.36 -25.47
CA ARG A 219 -8.29 -4.97 -24.25
C ARG A 219 -6.80 -5.31 -24.40
N GLY A 220 -6.40 -5.86 -25.55
CA GLY A 220 -4.99 -6.13 -25.88
C GLY A 220 -4.15 -4.86 -25.87
N ALA A 221 -4.64 -3.77 -26.47
CA ALA A 221 -3.96 -2.49 -26.48
C ALA A 221 -3.81 -1.90 -25.06
N LEU A 222 -4.84 -2.05 -24.22
CA LEU A 222 -4.81 -1.59 -22.82
C LEU A 222 -3.78 -2.39 -22.01
N VAL A 223 -3.76 -3.71 -22.16
CA VAL A 223 -2.79 -4.60 -21.50
C VAL A 223 -1.37 -4.28 -21.94
N GLU A 224 -1.12 -4.13 -23.23
CA GLU A 224 0.20 -3.81 -23.78
C GLU A 224 0.71 -2.46 -23.24
N ASN A 225 -0.14 -1.42 -23.21
CA ASN A 225 0.23 -0.12 -22.67
C ASN A 225 0.53 -0.19 -21.16
N THR A 226 -0.24 -1.00 -20.41
CA THR A 226 0.01 -1.22 -18.98
C THR A 226 1.33 -1.98 -18.75
N ARG A 227 1.66 -2.97 -19.59
CA ARG A 227 2.96 -3.65 -19.51
C ARG A 227 4.13 -2.69 -19.80
N ARG A 228 3.99 -1.81 -20.80
CA ARG A 228 5.01 -0.78 -21.07
C ARG A 228 5.24 0.11 -19.85
N LEU A 229 4.17 0.51 -19.13
CA LEU A 229 4.31 1.26 -17.88
C LEU A 229 5.06 0.46 -16.82
N LEU A 230 4.72 -0.81 -16.61
CA LEU A 230 5.36 -1.69 -15.64
C LEU A 230 6.85 -1.89 -15.95
N ASP A 231 7.20 -2.04 -17.22
CA ASP A 231 8.58 -2.16 -17.71
C ASP A 231 9.37 -0.83 -17.63
N GLY A 232 8.76 0.26 -17.16
CA GLY A 232 9.40 1.59 -17.14
C GLY A 232 9.57 2.22 -18.52
N ARG A 233 8.93 1.68 -19.55
CA ARG A 233 8.90 2.24 -20.91
C ARG A 233 7.84 3.33 -21.01
N GLN A 234 7.95 4.18 -22.02
CA GLN A 234 6.95 5.20 -22.30
C GLN A 234 5.58 4.56 -22.53
N ALA A 235 4.60 4.96 -21.73
CA ALA A 235 3.21 4.54 -21.82
C ALA A 235 2.28 5.76 -22.03
N CYS A 236 1.18 5.52 -22.70
CA CYS A 236 0.21 6.50 -23.17
C CYS A 236 -0.89 6.75 -22.14
N ASN A 237 -1.50 7.93 -22.16
CA ASN A 237 -2.81 8.18 -21.55
C ASN A 237 -3.89 7.57 -22.46
N ILE A 238 -4.88 6.92 -21.87
CA ILE A 238 -5.91 6.18 -22.64
C ILE A 238 -7.29 6.71 -22.30
N LEU A 239 -8.09 6.96 -23.34
CA LEU A 239 -9.52 7.20 -23.26
C LEU A 239 -10.28 6.00 -23.83
N LEU A 240 -11.08 5.35 -22.98
CA LEU A 240 -12.06 4.34 -23.41
C LEU A 240 -13.41 5.02 -23.58
N TYR A 241 -13.98 5.02 -24.77
CA TYR A 241 -15.28 5.63 -25.03
C TYR A 241 -16.21 4.65 -25.74
N GLY A 242 -17.52 4.82 -25.60
CA GLY A 242 -18.52 3.95 -26.20
C GLY A 242 -19.78 3.87 -25.34
N ASP A 243 -20.73 3.02 -25.75
CA ASP A 243 -22.01 2.90 -25.09
C ASP A 243 -21.93 2.46 -23.62
N LYS A 244 -22.93 2.82 -22.85
CA LYS A 244 -23.04 2.40 -21.46
C LYS A 244 -23.19 0.88 -21.39
N GLY A 245 -22.51 0.24 -20.43
CA GLY A 245 -22.60 -1.23 -20.23
C GLY A 245 -21.64 -2.06 -21.07
N THR A 246 -20.74 -1.45 -21.85
CA THR A 246 -19.74 -2.19 -22.68
C THR A 246 -18.51 -2.66 -21.88
N GLY A 247 -18.47 -2.52 -20.56
CA GLY A 247 -17.40 -3.06 -19.73
C GLY A 247 -16.15 -2.18 -19.60
N LYS A 248 -16.15 -0.91 -20.09
CA LYS A 248 -14.98 -0.01 -20.06
C LYS A 248 -14.34 0.11 -18.69
N SER A 249 -15.11 0.51 -17.67
CA SER A 249 -14.62 0.66 -16.30
C SER A 249 -14.20 -0.68 -15.70
N ALA A 250 -14.93 -1.75 -16.01
CA ALA A 250 -14.59 -3.11 -15.60
C ALA A 250 -13.24 -3.56 -16.18
N THR A 251 -12.94 -3.21 -17.44
CA THR A 251 -11.66 -3.54 -18.08
C THR A 251 -10.48 -2.86 -17.36
N VAL A 252 -10.61 -1.57 -16.97
CA VAL A 252 -9.56 -0.89 -16.22
C VAL A 252 -9.38 -1.53 -14.83
N LYS A 253 -10.48 -1.85 -14.13
CA LYS A 253 -10.40 -2.53 -12.83
C LYS A 253 -9.77 -3.91 -12.93
N ALA A 254 -10.04 -4.66 -14.00
CA ALA A 254 -9.46 -5.98 -14.24
C ALA A 254 -7.93 -5.96 -14.43
N LEU A 255 -7.35 -4.85 -14.91
CA LEU A 255 -5.89 -4.68 -14.94
C LEU A 255 -5.27 -4.77 -13.54
N LEU A 256 -5.97 -4.26 -12.53
CA LEU A 256 -5.49 -4.32 -11.15
C LEU A 256 -5.37 -5.77 -10.68
N SER A 257 -6.41 -6.58 -10.89
CA SER A 257 -6.40 -8.01 -10.54
C SER A 257 -5.27 -8.77 -11.26
N SER A 258 -4.94 -8.36 -12.48
CA SER A 258 -3.90 -9.03 -13.29
C SER A 258 -2.47 -8.61 -12.94
N PHE A 259 -2.25 -7.33 -12.54
CA PHE A 259 -0.90 -6.75 -12.48
C PHE A 259 -0.50 -6.17 -11.12
N TRP A 260 -1.37 -6.20 -10.09
CA TRP A 260 -1.01 -5.63 -8.79
C TRP A 260 0.20 -6.32 -8.15
N LEU A 261 0.34 -7.65 -8.32
CA LEU A 261 1.52 -8.40 -7.88
C LEU A 261 2.79 -8.04 -8.67
N GLU A 262 2.65 -7.43 -9.84
CA GLU A 262 3.75 -6.92 -10.64
C GLU A 262 4.10 -5.45 -10.30
N GLY A 263 3.39 -4.85 -9.34
CA GLY A 263 3.65 -3.49 -8.85
C GLY A 263 2.70 -2.43 -9.39
N LEU A 264 1.63 -2.81 -10.12
CA LEU A 264 0.60 -1.87 -10.57
C LEU A 264 -0.25 -1.41 -9.39
N ARG A 265 -0.58 -0.12 -9.37
CA ARG A 265 -1.57 0.49 -8.47
C ARG A 265 -2.56 1.33 -9.27
N ILE A 266 -3.82 1.34 -8.84
CA ILE A 266 -4.84 2.22 -9.43
C ILE A 266 -5.28 3.23 -8.38
N VAL A 267 -5.25 4.50 -8.77
CA VAL A 267 -5.77 5.62 -7.97
C VAL A 267 -7.00 6.16 -8.68
N GLU A 268 -8.17 5.88 -8.15
CA GLU A 268 -9.43 6.43 -8.65
C GLU A 268 -9.59 7.87 -8.19
N VAL A 269 -9.83 8.78 -9.14
CA VAL A 269 -10.05 10.20 -8.87
C VAL A 269 -11.47 10.56 -9.30
N PRO A 270 -12.34 10.92 -8.35
CA PRO A 270 -13.69 11.39 -8.67
C PRO A 270 -13.65 12.63 -9.56
N LEU A 271 -14.61 12.77 -10.50
CA LEU A 271 -14.66 13.85 -11.47
C LEU A 271 -14.57 15.23 -10.80
N ALA A 272 -15.30 15.45 -9.69
CA ALA A 272 -15.30 16.70 -8.92
C ALA A 272 -13.96 17.01 -8.23
N GLN A 273 -13.01 16.10 -8.24
CA GLN A 273 -11.71 16.22 -7.57
C GLN A 273 -10.53 16.32 -8.57
N LEU A 274 -10.79 16.47 -9.86
CA LEU A 274 -9.76 16.55 -10.91
C LEU A 274 -8.84 17.76 -10.77
N THR A 275 -9.30 18.83 -10.12
CA THR A 275 -8.45 19.98 -9.78
C THR A 275 -7.27 19.65 -8.89
N ASN A 276 -7.31 18.50 -8.18
CA ASN A 276 -6.23 18.02 -7.33
C ASN A 276 -5.20 17.13 -8.08
N LEU A 277 -5.34 16.90 -9.39
CA LEU A 277 -4.40 16.07 -10.15
C LEU A 277 -2.93 16.47 -9.99
N PRO A 278 -2.54 17.76 -9.96
CA PRO A 278 -1.16 18.13 -9.71
C PRO A 278 -0.64 17.63 -8.36
N THR A 279 -1.43 17.77 -7.30
CA THR A 279 -1.09 17.27 -5.95
C THR A 279 -0.97 15.75 -5.95
N ILE A 280 -1.93 15.05 -6.57
CA ILE A 280 -1.89 13.58 -6.71
C ILE A 280 -0.62 13.15 -7.43
N PHE A 281 -0.26 13.81 -8.53
CA PHE A 281 0.95 13.49 -9.30
C PHE A 281 2.22 13.74 -8.51
N SER A 282 2.27 14.81 -7.71
CA SER A 282 3.40 15.09 -6.81
C SER A 282 3.59 13.95 -5.81
N ILE A 283 2.52 13.47 -5.19
CA ILE A 283 2.55 12.34 -4.25
C ILE A 283 3.03 11.06 -4.95
N LEU A 284 2.44 10.74 -6.11
CA LEU A 284 2.76 9.51 -6.85
C LEU A 284 4.16 9.51 -7.46
N ARG A 285 4.71 10.68 -7.82
CA ARG A 285 6.08 10.83 -8.33
C ARG A 285 7.12 10.31 -7.35
N GLU A 286 6.88 10.54 -6.07
CA GLU A 286 7.77 10.13 -5.00
C GLU A 286 7.69 8.62 -4.68
N GLN A 287 6.67 7.93 -5.19
CA GLN A 287 6.46 6.52 -4.92
C GLN A 287 7.17 5.63 -5.95
N PRO A 288 7.75 4.50 -5.53
CA PRO A 288 8.46 3.58 -6.43
C PRO A 288 7.55 2.77 -7.35
N GLY A 289 6.25 2.66 -7.03
CA GLY A 289 5.27 1.90 -7.79
C GLY A 289 4.92 2.49 -9.16
N LYS A 290 4.13 1.76 -9.94
CA LYS A 290 3.56 2.18 -11.22
C LYS A 290 2.07 2.43 -11.06
N PHE A 291 1.58 3.55 -11.56
CA PHE A 291 0.25 4.05 -11.23
C PHE A 291 -0.61 4.31 -12.46
N ILE A 292 -1.83 3.82 -12.43
CA ILE A 292 -2.91 4.30 -13.28
C ILE A 292 -3.77 5.25 -12.45
N VAL A 293 -3.83 6.52 -12.83
CA VAL A 293 -4.83 7.45 -12.34
C VAL A 293 -6.08 7.22 -13.16
N PHE A 294 -7.12 6.73 -12.51
CA PHE A 294 -8.35 6.32 -13.16
C PHE A 294 -9.46 7.35 -12.94
N VAL A 295 -10.05 7.82 -14.04
CA VAL A 295 -11.18 8.75 -14.04
C VAL A 295 -12.36 8.09 -14.74
N ASP A 296 -13.37 7.71 -13.97
CA ASP A 296 -14.54 7.00 -14.50
C ASP A 296 -15.65 7.98 -14.92
N ASP A 297 -16.37 7.61 -16.00
CA ASP A 297 -17.53 8.32 -16.57
C ASP A 297 -17.28 9.81 -16.87
N LEU A 298 -16.21 10.09 -17.60
CA LEU A 298 -15.76 11.43 -17.94
C LEU A 298 -16.79 12.15 -18.78
N ALA A 299 -17.44 13.15 -18.19
CA ALA A 299 -18.43 13.99 -18.84
C ALA A 299 -18.42 15.40 -18.20
N PHE A 300 -18.08 16.42 -18.98
CA PHE A 300 -18.03 17.80 -18.53
C PHE A 300 -19.22 18.62 -18.99
N ASN A 301 -19.57 19.62 -18.19
CA ASN A 301 -20.35 20.77 -18.62
C ASN A 301 -19.38 21.86 -19.11
N ASP A 302 -19.86 22.76 -19.95
CA ASP A 302 -19.03 23.84 -20.47
C ASP A 302 -18.37 24.64 -19.34
N SER A 303 -17.07 24.96 -19.50
CA SER A 303 -16.30 25.86 -18.62
C SER A 303 -16.17 25.43 -17.16
N CYS A 304 -16.10 24.12 -16.87
CA CYS A 304 -15.83 23.68 -15.50
C CYS A 304 -14.31 23.63 -15.19
N PRO A 305 -13.88 23.95 -13.96
CA PRO A 305 -12.47 23.93 -13.56
C PRO A 305 -11.82 22.56 -13.74
N GLU A 306 -12.58 21.50 -13.58
CA GLU A 306 -12.14 20.09 -13.71
C GLU A 306 -11.69 19.79 -15.15
N TYR A 307 -12.40 20.33 -16.15
CA TYR A 307 -12.01 20.21 -17.56
C TYR A 307 -10.65 20.87 -17.81
N THR A 308 -10.48 22.12 -17.35
CA THR A 308 -9.23 22.86 -17.51
C THR A 308 -8.07 22.16 -16.80
N ALA A 309 -8.28 21.63 -15.58
CA ALA A 309 -7.29 20.91 -14.83
C ALA A 309 -6.82 19.64 -15.56
N LEU A 310 -7.76 18.83 -16.06
CA LEU A 310 -7.43 17.63 -16.80
C LEU A 310 -6.72 17.95 -18.12
N LYS A 311 -7.18 18.98 -18.86
CA LYS A 311 -6.56 19.45 -20.10
C LYS A 311 -5.09 19.84 -19.85
N THR A 312 -4.82 20.68 -18.85
CA THR A 312 -3.46 21.12 -18.48
C THR A 312 -2.54 19.96 -18.16
N VAL A 313 -3.05 18.98 -17.43
CA VAL A 313 -2.29 17.78 -17.05
C VAL A 313 -1.96 16.89 -18.26
N LEU A 314 -2.89 16.73 -19.20
CA LEU A 314 -2.70 15.93 -20.41
C LEU A 314 -1.79 16.63 -21.45
N GLU A 315 -1.84 17.96 -21.53
CA GLU A 315 -0.98 18.76 -22.43
C GLU A 315 0.48 18.81 -21.98
N GLY A 316 0.75 18.60 -20.69
CA GLY A 316 2.06 18.75 -20.10
C GLY A 316 2.42 20.22 -19.89
N GLY A 317 2.28 20.72 -18.66
CA GLY A 317 2.82 22.02 -18.25
C GLY A 317 4.32 21.94 -17.95
N LEU A 318 4.85 22.96 -17.24
CA LEU A 318 6.22 22.92 -16.70
C LEU A 318 6.48 21.70 -15.82
N GLU A 319 5.48 21.23 -15.09
CA GLU A 319 5.50 19.92 -14.42
C GLU A 319 5.03 18.84 -15.39
N ALA A 320 5.99 18.13 -15.96
CA ALA A 320 5.65 16.94 -16.76
C ALA A 320 4.99 15.87 -15.89
N ARG A 321 4.08 15.10 -16.51
CA ARG A 321 3.51 13.89 -15.91
C ARG A 321 4.66 12.99 -15.42
N PRO A 322 4.57 12.43 -14.18
CA PRO A 322 5.57 11.49 -13.70
C PRO A 322 5.69 10.27 -14.62
N SER A 323 6.91 9.79 -14.85
CA SER A 323 7.18 8.64 -15.72
C SER A 323 6.57 7.32 -15.21
N ASN A 324 6.22 7.27 -13.94
CA ASN A 324 5.57 6.14 -13.27
C ASN A 324 4.03 6.25 -13.23
N VAL A 325 3.43 7.25 -13.89
CA VAL A 325 1.98 7.51 -13.85
C VAL A 325 1.42 7.61 -15.26
N VAL A 326 0.26 6.99 -15.51
CA VAL A 326 -0.59 7.20 -16.70
C VAL A 326 -2.02 7.53 -16.28
N VAL A 327 -2.74 8.25 -17.13
CA VAL A 327 -4.17 8.55 -16.91
C VAL A 327 -5.01 7.66 -17.83
N TYR A 328 -5.89 6.86 -17.23
CA TYR A 328 -6.93 6.12 -17.95
C TYR A 328 -8.28 6.71 -17.61
N ALA A 329 -9.05 7.04 -18.63
CA ALA A 329 -10.38 7.58 -18.45
C ALA A 329 -11.42 6.79 -19.23
N THR A 330 -12.65 6.74 -18.72
CA THR A 330 -13.78 6.20 -19.48
C THR A 330 -14.76 7.30 -19.80
N SER A 331 -15.50 7.17 -20.90
CA SER A 331 -16.62 8.03 -21.23
C SER A 331 -17.73 7.27 -21.94
N ASN A 332 -18.97 7.60 -21.64
CA ASN A 332 -20.15 7.04 -22.33
C ASN A 332 -20.54 7.84 -23.56
N ARG A 333 -19.72 8.80 -24.00
CA ARG A 333 -19.99 9.73 -25.10
C ARG A 333 -18.79 9.84 -26.02
N ARG A 334 -19.06 10.01 -27.30
CA ARG A 334 -18.03 10.40 -28.27
C ARG A 334 -17.52 11.82 -27.98
N ASN A 335 -18.43 12.73 -27.57
CA ASN A 335 -18.09 14.07 -27.18
C ASN A 335 -18.15 14.18 -25.65
N ILE A 336 -17.01 14.39 -25.01
CA ILE A 336 -16.84 14.44 -23.56
C ILE A 336 -17.56 15.64 -22.94
N VAL A 337 -17.82 16.70 -23.73
CA VAL A 337 -18.49 17.93 -23.29
C VAL A 337 -19.93 18.01 -23.82
N ARG A 338 -20.88 18.36 -22.96
CA ARG A 338 -22.31 18.52 -23.33
C ARG A 338 -22.54 19.83 -24.09
N GLN A 339 -23.25 19.74 -25.21
CA GLN A 339 -23.84 20.92 -25.84
C GLN A 339 -25.16 21.29 -25.16
N ARG A 340 -25.37 22.55 -24.81
CA ARG A 340 -26.70 23.09 -24.42
C ARG A 340 -27.50 23.40 -25.67
N PHE A 341 -28.77 23.04 -25.71
CA PHE A 341 -29.68 23.31 -26.82
C PHE A 341 -29.90 24.81 -27.08
N SER A 342 -29.58 25.69 -26.10
CA SER A 342 -29.71 27.13 -26.19
C SER A 342 -28.63 27.81 -27.04
N GLU A 343 -27.53 27.13 -27.35
CA GLU A 343 -26.37 27.72 -28.07
C GLU A 343 -26.51 27.58 -29.60
N ARG A 344 -27.62 27.00 -30.11
CA ARG A 344 -27.84 26.79 -31.54
C ARG A 344 -28.29 28.07 -32.32
N GLN A 345 -28.37 29.20 -31.66
CA GLN A 345 -28.91 30.42 -32.28
C GLN A 345 -27.89 31.56 -32.51
N ASP A 346 -26.63 31.46 -32.07
CA ASP A 346 -25.61 32.49 -32.30
C ASP A 346 -24.43 31.91 -33.12
N ASP A 347 -24.49 32.14 -34.40
CA ASP A 347 -23.67 31.55 -35.49
C ASP A 347 -22.17 31.96 -35.52
N VAL A 348 -21.65 32.77 -34.62
CA VAL A 348 -20.27 33.30 -34.74
C VAL A 348 -19.27 32.70 -33.78
N ASN A 349 -19.71 32.09 -32.65
CA ASN A 349 -18.84 31.46 -31.66
C ASN A 349 -18.83 29.93 -31.70
N GLU A 350 -19.60 29.31 -32.59
CA GLU A 350 -19.77 27.83 -32.63
C GLU A 350 -18.50 27.09 -33.02
N ARG A 351 -17.67 27.61 -33.91
CA ARG A 351 -16.45 26.95 -34.39
C ARG A 351 -15.37 26.86 -33.32
N ASP A 352 -15.12 27.97 -32.62
CA ASP A 352 -14.09 28.04 -31.57
C ASP A 352 -14.45 27.15 -30.38
N THR A 353 -15.72 27.12 -30.00
CA THR A 353 -16.23 26.29 -28.90
C THR A 353 -16.24 24.79 -29.27
N LEU A 354 -16.50 24.44 -30.53
CA LEU A 354 -16.43 23.06 -31.04
C LEU A 354 -14.98 22.57 -31.13
N GLU A 355 -14.07 23.41 -31.61
CA GLU A 355 -12.65 23.07 -31.68
C GLU A 355 -12.03 22.86 -30.27
N GLU A 356 -12.40 23.69 -29.28
CA GLU A 356 -12.01 23.47 -27.89
C GLU A 356 -12.60 22.17 -27.30
N LYS A 357 -13.86 21.84 -27.65
CA LYS A 357 -14.57 20.63 -27.18
C LYS A 357 -14.01 19.31 -27.75
N PHE A 358 -13.49 19.31 -28.96
CA PHE A 358 -12.75 18.18 -29.52
C PHE A 358 -11.35 18.04 -28.92
N SER A 359 -10.80 19.11 -28.34
CA SER A 359 -9.42 19.19 -27.91
C SER A 359 -9.06 18.25 -26.77
N LEU A 360 -9.96 17.92 -25.83
CA LEU A 360 -9.62 17.06 -24.71
C LEU A 360 -9.49 15.58 -25.09
N ALA A 361 -10.39 15.05 -25.93
CA ALA A 361 -10.27 13.69 -26.43
C ALA A 361 -8.99 13.49 -27.27
N ASP A 362 -8.58 14.56 -27.99
CA ASP A 362 -7.37 14.57 -28.81
C ASP A 362 -6.07 14.62 -27.98
N ARG A 363 -6.17 14.94 -26.68
CA ARG A 363 -5.04 14.93 -25.73
C ARG A 363 -4.75 13.56 -25.13
N PHE A 364 -5.65 12.59 -25.31
CA PHE A 364 -5.35 11.23 -24.99
C PHE A 364 -4.60 10.59 -26.17
N ASP A 365 -3.44 10.05 -25.90
CA ASP A 365 -2.55 9.45 -26.90
C ASP A 365 -3.18 8.23 -27.58
N LEU A 366 -4.05 7.52 -26.88
CA LEU A 366 -4.75 6.34 -27.37
C LEU A 366 -6.24 6.41 -27.04
N ARG A 367 -7.07 6.23 -28.07
CA ARG A 367 -8.54 6.19 -27.94
C ARG A 367 -9.05 4.81 -28.35
N LEU A 368 -9.78 4.15 -27.47
CA LEU A 368 -10.32 2.81 -27.64
C LEU A 368 -11.86 2.85 -27.53
N THR A 369 -12.55 2.10 -28.40
CA THR A 369 -14.02 2.06 -28.49
C THR A 369 -14.56 0.69 -28.11
#